data_66994a932851edc90d54293043f7fc9e
#
_entry.id   66994a932851edc90d54293043f7fc9e
#
_cell.length_a   1.000
_cell.length_b   1.000
_cell.length_c   1.000
_cell.angle_alpha   90.00
_cell.angle_beta   90.00
_cell.angle_gamma   90.00
#
_symmetry.space_group_name_H-M   'P 1'
#
loop_
_entity.id
_entity.type
_entity.pdbx_description
1 polymer ?
#
loop_
_entity_poly.entity_id
_entity_poly.type
_entity_poly.pdbx_seq_one_letter_code
_entity_poly.pdbx_strand_id
1 'polypeptide(L)'
;MEWKITPGVGYECGSHRLGASIFYGNRKETVDYQNIGTHTTYPFFVSYPLGCFKTLPKGENIKWYYSAQEFGGFLQEEGVYGRFRLFQQIGGNLVRQNIVSDRIQNKKEGETDGWKLDYKGIGSLVSPLNCHEWSWKVLFDKSDSYDLLQQQEENMGTWHSSGKVLRSTFRINEYGLTYGYYRLYNEWNSRYSIVSGIDFKQTKSQLLFYPAEYT
;
A
#
# COMPACT_ATOMS: atom_id res chain seq x y z
N MET A 1 12.93 -1.61 10.45
CA MET A 1 12.91 -0.18 10.87
C MET A 1 11.98 0.56 9.94
N GLU A 2 11.03 1.32 10.49
CA GLU A 2 10.05 2.12 9.74
C GLU A 2 9.97 3.50 10.37
N TRP A 3 9.89 4.54 9.54
CA TRP A 3 9.63 5.90 9.97
C TRP A 3 8.85 6.65 8.88
N LYS A 4 8.00 7.58 9.31
CA LYS A 4 7.19 8.43 8.43
C LYS A 4 7.12 9.83 9.02
N ILE A 5 7.34 10.83 8.18
CA ILE A 5 7.21 12.25 8.52
C ILE A 5 6.03 12.78 7.74
N THR A 6 5.12 13.50 8.43
CA THR A 6 3.88 13.99 7.85
C THR A 6 3.63 15.44 8.27
N PRO A 7 4.32 16.43 7.68
CA PRO A 7 3.99 17.83 7.90
C PRO A 7 2.64 18.16 7.25
N GLY A 8 1.91 19.07 7.87
CA GLY A 8 0.63 19.53 7.36
C GLY A 8 0.33 20.96 7.80
N VAL A 9 -0.59 21.58 7.08
CA VAL A 9 -1.13 22.91 7.38
C VAL A 9 -2.62 22.83 7.41
N GLY A 10 -3.25 23.62 8.30
CA GLY A 10 -4.67 23.75 8.41
C GLY A 10 -5.07 25.21 8.35
N TYR A 11 -6.20 25.48 7.73
CA TYR A 11 -6.80 26.80 7.63
C TYR A 11 -8.27 26.72 8.06
N GLU A 12 -8.67 27.61 8.95
CA GLU A 12 -10.05 27.71 9.42
C GLU A 12 -10.68 29.00 8.90
N CYS A 13 -11.85 28.89 8.29
CA CYS A 13 -12.62 30.00 7.79
C CYS A 13 -14.10 29.81 8.11
N GLY A 14 -14.58 30.49 9.15
CA GLY A 14 -15.96 30.38 9.63
C GLY A 14 -16.30 28.94 10.05
N SER A 15 -17.24 28.32 9.32
CA SER A 15 -17.68 26.95 9.56
C SER A 15 -16.90 25.90 8.77
N HIS A 16 -15.83 26.31 8.07
CA HIS A 16 -15.02 25.44 7.23
C HIS A 16 -13.60 25.31 7.80
N ARG A 17 -13.07 24.11 7.71
CA ARG A 17 -11.69 23.76 8.02
C ARG A 17 -11.08 23.04 6.85
N LEU A 18 -10.04 23.61 6.27
CA LEU A 18 -9.26 23.01 5.18
C LEU A 18 -7.93 22.54 5.72
N GLY A 19 -7.50 21.36 5.31
CA GLY A 19 -6.21 20.79 5.67
C GLY A 19 -5.48 20.26 4.45
N ALA A 20 -4.16 20.44 4.43
CA ALA A 20 -3.27 19.86 3.44
C ALA A 20 -2.06 19.25 4.14
N SER A 21 -1.63 18.08 3.69
CA SER A 21 -0.48 17.40 4.25
C SER A 21 0.28 16.70 3.15
N ILE A 22 1.60 16.68 3.29
CA ILE A 22 2.49 15.82 2.52
C ILE A 22 3.16 14.84 3.46
N PHE A 23 3.58 13.70 2.97
CA PHE A 23 4.34 12.76 3.78
C PHE A 23 5.43 12.09 2.98
N TYR A 24 6.48 11.71 3.70
CA TYR A 24 7.53 10.84 3.22
C TYR A 24 7.79 9.76 4.27
N GLY A 25 7.87 8.52 3.81
CA GLY A 25 8.13 7.36 4.65
C GLY A 25 9.22 6.47 4.06
N ASN A 26 9.93 5.80 4.96
CA ASN A 26 10.91 4.78 4.59
C ASN A 26 10.75 3.59 5.51
N ARG A 27 10.66 2.41 4.91
CA ARG A 27 10.59 1.13 5.61
C ARG A 27 11.72 0.24 5.13
N LYS A 28 12.45 -0.35 6.09
CA LYS A 28 13.48 -1.35 5.83
C LYS A 28 13.18 -2.61 6.60
N GLU A 29 13.23 -3.73 5.91
CA GLU A 29 12.99 -5.07 6.45
C GLU A 29 14.12 -5.98 5.98
N THR A 30 14.58 -6.87 6.86
CA THR A 30 15.58 -7.88 6.56
C THR A 30 14.92 -9.25 6.75
N VAL A 31 15.02 -10.09 5.74
CA VAL A 31 14.54 -11.47 5.80
C VAL A 31 15.74 -12.39 5.64
N ASP A 32 15.96 -13.24 6.64
CA ASP A 32 17.06 -14.20 6.70
C ASP A 32 16.48 -15.61 6.52
N TYR A 33 16.91 -16.30 5.48
CA TYR A 33 16.53 -17.67 5.21
C TYR A 33 17.70 -18.57 5.53
N GLN A 34 17.55 -19.43 6.56
CA GLN A 34 18.52 -20.42 6.93
C GLN A 34 18.05 -21.82 6.53
N ASN A 35 18.89 -22.55 5.82
CA ASN A 35 18.63 -23.96 5.54
C ASN A 35 19.06 -24.81 6.74
N ILE A 36 18.13 -25.21 7.59
CA ILE A 36 18.38 -26.01 8.80
C ILE A 36 18.45 -27.53 8.49
N GLY A 37 18.10 -27.94 7.26
CA GLY A 37 17.98 -29.36 6.91
C GLY A 37 19.30 -30.02 6.48
N THR A 38 19.75 -31.01 7.22
CA THR A 38 20.97 -31.79 6.90
C THR A 38 20.77 -32.84 5.79
N HIS A 39 19.52 -33.19 5.41
CA HIS A 39 19.22 -34.34 4.55
C HIS A 39 18.20 -34.06 3.45
N THR A 40 17.99 -32.85 2.99
CA THR A 40 16.99 -32.59 1.97
C THR A 40 17.54 -32.67 0.57
N THR A 41 17.00 -33.62 -0.18
CA THR A 41 17.23 -33.80 -1.63
C THR A 41 16.39 -32.79 -2.45
N TYR A 42 15.49 -32.05 -1.82
CA TYR A 42 14.53 -31.17 -2.48
C TYR A 42 15.03 -29.72 -2.53
N PRO A 43 14.87 -29.04 -3.66
CA PRO A 43 15.15 -27.62 -3.75
C PRO A 43 14.18 -26.82 -2.88
N PHE A 44 14.69 -25.86 -2.12
CA PHE A 44 13.87 -24.91 -1.40
C PHE A 44 13.44 -23.80 -2.35
N PHE A 45 12.14 -23.50 -2.32
CA PHE A 45 11.57 -22.38 -3.05
C PHE A 45 11.41 -21.20 -2.09
N VAL A 46 12.07 -20.12 -2.40
CA VAL A 46 11.86 -18.85 -1.68
C VAL A 46 10.91 -17.99 -2.49
N SER A 47 9.81 -17.62 -1.86
CA SER A 47 8.83 -16.72 -2.47
C SER A 47 9.38 -15.30 -2.46
N TYR A 48 9.48 -14.70 -3.62
CA TYR A 48 9.69 -13.26 -3.76
C TYR A 48 8.37 -12.52 -3.48
N PRO A 49 8.42 -11.32 -2.89
CA PRO A 49 7.21 -10.50 -2.72
C PRO A 49 6.54 -10.13 -4.05
N LEU A 50 7.23 -10.34 -5.16
CA LEU A 50 6.76 -10.09 -6.52
C LEU A 50 5.97 -11.26 -7.12
N GLY A 51 5.64 -12.29 -6.31
CA GLY A 51 4.93 -13.48 -6.77
C GLY A 51 5.79 -14.46 -7.58
N CYS A 52 7.10 -14.25 -7.62
CA CYS A 52 8.05 -15.17 -8.23
C CYS A 52 8.69 -16.09 -7.19
N PHE A 53 9.12 -17.27 -7.62
CA PHE A 53 9.87 -18.21 -6.78
C PHE A 53 11.28 -18.34 -7.31
N LYS A 54 12.25 -18.37 -6.41
CA LYS A 54 13.65 -18.70 -6.74
C LYS A 54 14.03 -19.94 -5.97
N THR A 55 14.70 -20.87 -6.65
CA THR A 55 15.27 -22.05 -6.00
C THR A 55 16.56 -21.67 -5.28
N LEU A 56 16.69 -22.10 -4.03
CA LEU A 56 17.92 -21.98 -3.29
C LEU A 56 18.76 -23.25 -3.46
N PRO A 57 20.03 -23.13 -3.79
CA PRO A 57 20.98 -24.23 -3.70
C PRO A 57 21.07 -24.77 -2.27
N LYS A 58 21.40 -26.04 -2.16
CA LYS A 58 21.54 -26.74 -0.90
C LYS A 58 22.66 -26.09 -0.05
N GLY A 59 22.34 -25.79 1.23
CA GLY A 59 23.31 -25.32 2.21
C GLY A 59 23.62 -23.81 2.15
N GLU A 60 22.93 -23.04 1.35
CA GLU A 60 23.10 -21.60 1.31
C GLU A 60 22.13 -20.87 2.27
N ASN A 61 22.69 -19.92 3.01
CA ASN A 61 21.92 -18.92 3.73
C ASN A 61 21.82 -17.69 2.84
N ILE A 62 20.63 -17.14 2.69
CA ILE A 62 20.41 -15.91 1.92
C ILE A 62 19.71 -14.88 2.78
N LYS A 63 20.29 -13.70 2.78
CA LYS A 63 19.74 -12.52 3.44
C LYS A 63 19.21 -11.57 2.37
N TRP A 64 17.98 -11.15 2.53
CA TRP A 64 17.36 -10.17 1.66
C TRP A 64 16.99 -8.92 2.43
N TYR A 65 17.26 -7.80 1.81
CA TYR A 65 16.92 -6.48 2.32
C TYR A 65 15.80 -5.91 1.45
N TYR A 66 14.70 -5.63 2.07
CA TYR A 66 13.58 -4.91 1.48
C TYR A 66 13.65 -3.47 1.93
N SER A 67 13.60 -2.55 0.98
CA SER A 67 13.56 -1.12 1.24
C SER A 67 12.39 -0.53 0.49
N ALA A 68 11.43 0.05 1.18
CA ALA A 68 10.30 0.74 0.59
C ALA A 68 10.36 2.22 0.93
N GLN A 69 10.18 3.07 -0.08
CA GLN A 69 10.03 4.51 0.04
C GLN A 69 8.63 4.88 -0.39
N GLU A 70 7.99 5.72 0.40
CA GLU A 70 6.65 6.20 0.14
C GLU A 70 6.66 7.74 0.17
N PHE A 71 6.10 8.36 -0.86
CA PHE A 71 5.89 9.80 -0.93
C PHE A 71 4.45 10.08 -1.33
N GLY A 72 3.77 10.97 -0.62
CA GLY A 72 2.39 11.28 -0.92
C GLY A 72 1.88 12.49 -0.16
N GLY A 73 0.57 12.67 -0.22
CA GLY A 73 -0.11 13.74 0.48
C GLY A 73 -1.61 13.57 0.45
N PHE A 74 -2.29 14.42 1.18
CA PHE A 74 -3.74 14.50 1.16
C PHE A 74 -4.24 15.93 1.37
N LEU A 75 -5.41 16.18 0.83
CA LEU A 75 -6.22 17.35 1.08
C LEU A 75 -7.48 16.91 1.80
N GLN A 76 -7.89 17.68 2.80
CA GLN A 76 -9.12 17.41 3.54
C GLN A 76 -9.94 18.68 3.74
N GLU A 77 -11.23 18.49 3.78
CA GLU A 77 -12.18 19.53 4.11
C GLU A 77 -13.14 19.01 5.18
N GLU A 78 -13.42 19.87 6.15
CA GLU A 78 -14.50 19.71 7.11
C GLU A 78 -15.37 20.96 7.04
N GLY A 79 -16.68 20.80 6.86
CA GLY A 79 -17.62 21.91 6.76
C GLY A 79 -18.88 21.65 7.59
N VAL A 80 -19.41 22.73 8.19
CA VAL A 80 -20.66 22.72 8.94
C VAL A 80 -21.65 23.69 8.29
N TYR A 81 -22.73 23.14 7.76
CA TYR A 81 -23.78 23.85 7.04
C TYR A 81 -25.12 23.73 7.80
N GLY A 82 -25.28 24.49 8.83
CA GLY A 82 -26.41 24.36 9.72
C GLY A 82 -26.43 23.00 10.44
N ARG A 83 -27.39 22.14 10.07
CA ARG A 83 -27.49 20.77 10.62
C ARG A 83 -26.69 19.73 9.84
N PHE A 84 -26.19 20.10 8.68
CA PHE A 84 -25.39 19.21 7.85
C PHE A 84 -23.90 19.40 8.14
N ARG A 85 -23.19 18.31 8.36
CA ARG A 85 -21.74 18.27 8.51
C ARG A 85 -21.16 17.43 7.41
N LEU A 86 -20.09 17.91 6.82
CA LEU A 86 -19.38 17.23 5.74
C LEU A 86 -17.90 17.12 6.12
N PHE A 87 -17.35 15.94 6.00
CA PHE A 87 -15.91 15.68 5.97
C PHE A 87 -15.56 14.98 4.67
N GLN A 88 -14.52 15.43 4.01
CA GLN A 88 -13.98 14.75 2.83
C GLN A 88 -12.48 14.85 2.78
N GLN A 89 -11.87 13.81 2.23
CA GLN A 89 -10.42 13.72 2.07
C GLN A 89 -10.11 13.05 0.75
N ILE A 90 -9.21 13.65 -0.03
CA ILE A 90 -8.56 13.04 -1.18
C ILE A 90 -7.08 12.92 -0.89
N GLY A 91 -6.52 11.73 -1.13
CA GLY A 91 -5.11 11.46 -0.89
C GLY A 91 -4.52 10.64 -2.02
N GLY A 92 -3.19 10.70 -2.11
CA GLY A 92 -2.46 9.85 -3.04
C GLY A 92 -1.02 9.69 -2.62
N ASN A 93 -0.42 8.57 -3.03
CA ASN A 93 0.98 8.28 -2.78
C ASN A 93 1.62 7.49 -3.91
N LEU A 94 2.92 7.65 -4.01
CA LEU A 94 3.83 6.87 -4.83
C LEU A 94 4.65 5.98 -3.91
N VAL A 95 4.81 4.73 -4.27
CA VAL A 95 5.60 3.75 -3.52
C VAL A 95 6.65 3.17 -4.45
N ARG A 96 7.89 3.15 -3.98
CA ARG A 96 8.98 2.41 -4.63
C ARG A 96 9.59 1.45 -3.64
N GLN A 97 9.63 0.18 -3.99
CA GLN A 97 10.23 -0.88 -3.18
C GLN A 97 11.38 -1.50 -3.95
N ASN A 98 12.50 -1.71 -3.25
CA ASN A 98 13.68 -2.38 -3.78
C ASN A 98 13.94 -3.66 -2.99
N ILE A 99 14.41 -4.68 -3.70
CA ILE A 99 14.84 -5.96 -3.16
C ILE A 99 16.32 -6.11 -3.46
N VAL A 100 17.12 -6.27 -2.41
CA VAL A 100 18.58 -6.41 -2.47
C VAL A 100 18.96 -7.72 -1.81
N SER A 101 19.74 -8.55 -2.50
CA SER A 101 20.33 -9.78 -1.96
C SER A 101 21.76 -9.52 -1.52
N ASP A 102 22.17 -10.08 -0.37
CA ASP A 102 23.57 -10.05 0.07
C ASP A 102 24.44 -11.13 -0.58
N ARG A 103 23.84 -12.08 -1.31
CA ARG A 103 24.52 -13.19 -1.94
C ARG A 103 25.65 -12.75 -2.88
N ILE A 104 25.46 -11.62 -3.56
CA ILE A 104 26.42 -11.06 -4.50
C ILE A 104 26.50 -9.56 -4.27
N GLN A 105 27.38 -9.14 -3.35
CA GLN A 105 27.76 -7.72 -3.13
C GLN A 105 26.58 -6.72 -3.10
N ASN A 106 25.51 -7.03 -2.36
CA ASN A 106 24.31 -6.20 -2.26
C ASN A 106 23.63 -5.93 -3.62
N LYS A 107 23.57 -6.94 -4.46
CA LYS A 107 22.93 -6.87 -5.76
C LYS A 107 21.45 -6.55 -5.65
N LYS A 108 21.01 -5.48 -6.30
CA LYS A 108 19.58 -5.14 -6.43
C LYS A 108 18.94 -6.13 -7.40
N GLU A 109 18.04 -6.99 -6.91
CA GLU A 109 17.44 -8.06 -7.73
C GLU A 109 16.06 -7.66 -8.30
N GLY A 110 15.31 -6.81 -7.60
CA GLY A 110 13.97 -6.43 -8.01
C GLY A 110 13.57 -5.04 -7.58
N GLU A 111 12.57 -4.52 -8.26
CA GLU A 111 11.96 -3.23 -7.99
C GLU A 111 10.45 -3.33 -8.14
N THR A 112 9.71 -2.67 -7.27
CA THR A 112 8.27 -2.48 -7.40
C THR A 112 7.97 -0.99 -7.37
N ASP A 113 7.31 -0.50 -8.41
CA ASP A 113 6.78 0.85 -8.48
C ASP A 113 5.26 0.79 -8.36
N GLY A 114 4.69 1.61 -7.50
CA GLY A 114 3.25 1.67 -7.28
C GLY A 114 2.74 3.07 -7.03
N TRP A 115 1.44 3.23 -7.22
CA TRP A 115 0.71 4.43 -6.84
C TRP A 115 -0.65 4.06 -6.26
N LYS A 116 -1.12 4.91 -5.36
CA LYS A 116 -2.42 4.78 -4.72
C LYS A 116 -3.11 6.13 -4.72
N LEU A 117 -4.41 6.14 -5.04
CA LEU A 117 -5.29 7.27 -4.92
C LEU A 117 -6.49 6.85 -4.09
N ASP A 118 -6.79 7.60 -3.04
CA ASP A 118 -7.95 7.37 -2.19
C ASP A 118 -8.78 8.63 -2.04
N TYR A 119 -10.09 8.46 -2.07
CA TYR A 119 -11.07 9.47 -1.75
C TYR A 119 -12.07 8.89 -0.76
N LYS A 120 -12.30 9.60 0.32
CA LYS A 120 -13.29 9.22 1.32
C LYS A 120 -14.02 10.44 1.85
N GLY A 121 -15.25 10.22 2.27
CA GLY A 121 -16.01 11.28 2.90
C GLY A 121 -17.10 10.74 3.82
N ILE A 122 -17.57 11.63 4.67
CA ILE A 122 -18.66 11.40 5.60
C ILE A 122 -19.55 12.64 5.57
N GLY A 123 -20.82 12.46 5.25
CA GLY A 123 -21.84 13.47 5.37
C GLY A 123 -22.80 13.10 6.52
N SER A 124 -23.11 14.02 7.39
CA SER A 124 -24.08 13.77 8.47
C SER A 124 -25.10 14.88 8.61
N LEU A 125 -26.37 14.50 8.72
CA LEU A 125 -27.47 15.40 9.04
C LEU A 125 -27.89 15.18 10.48
N VAL A 126 -27.60 16.15 11.33
CA VAL A 126 -27.78 16.04 12.78
C VAL A 126 -29.02 16.82 13.21
N SER A 127 -29.90 16.16 13.95
CA SER A 127 -31.06 16.70 14.62
C SER A 127 -31.00 16.38 16.12
N PRO A 128 -31.76 17.04 17.01
CA PRO A 128 -31.65 16.80 18.45
C PRO A 128 -31.79 15.32 18.87
N LEU A 129 -32.61 14.55 18.15
CA LEU A 129 -32.90 13.13 18.47
C LEU A 129 -32.43 12.18 17.41
N ASN A 130 -32.08 12.66 16.23
CA ASN A 130 -31.77 11.81 15.08
C ASN A 130 -30.48 12.27 14.42
N CYS A 131 -29.71 11.30 13.88
CA CYS A 131 -28.58 11.54 13.01
C CYS A 131 -28.65 10.59 11.80
N HIS A 132 -28.54 11.15 10.62
CA HIS A 132 -28.35 10.41 9.39
C HIS A 132 -26.90 10.59 8.95
N GLU A 133 -26.22 9.52 8.65
CA GLU A 133 -24.83 9.54 8.23
C GLU A 133 -24.66 8.76 6.93
N TRP A 134 -23.92 9.32 6.01
CA TRP A 134 -23.48 8.69 4.76
C TRP A 134 -21.99 8.71 4.74
N SER A 135 -21.37 7.56 4.49
CA SER A 135 -19.95 7.49 4.22
C SER A 135 -19.68 6.86 2.87
N TRP A 136 -18.66 7.35 2.21
CA TRP A 136 -18.21 6.83 0.93
C TRP A 136 -16.70 6.71 0.90
N LYS A 137 -16.23 5.73 0.13
CA LYS A 137 -14.81 5.52 -0.15
C LYS A 137 -14.61 5.09 -1.59
N VAL A 138 -13.55 5.59 -2.19
CA VAL A 138 -13.04 5.16 -3.49
C VAL A 138 -11.55 4.97 -3.36
N LEU A 139 -11.04 3.84 -3.80
CA LEU A 139 -9.62 3.50 -3.76
C LEU A 139 -9.20 2.94 -5.11
N PHE A 140 -8.13 3.49 -5.64
CA PHE A 140 -7.37 2.93 -6.75
C PHE A 140 -5.95 2.67 -6.27
N ASP A 141 -5.48 1.45 -6.48
CA ASP A 141 -4.12 1.04 -6.13
C ASP A 141 -3.55 0.22 -7.28
N LYS A 142 -2.35 0.59 -7.73
CA LYS A 142 -1.64 -0.12 -8.78
C LYS A 142 -0.18 -0.27 -8.40
N SER A 143 0.35 -1.47 -8.59
CA SER A 143 1.78 -1.73 -8.48
C SER A 143 2.26 -2.63 -9.61
N ASP A 144 3.40 -2.28 -10.17
CA ASP A 144 4.11 -3.04 -11.20
C ASP A 144 5.47 -3.46 -10.63
N SER A 145 5.78 -4.73 -10.74
CA SER A 145 7.00 -5.32 -10.18
C SER A 145 7.91 -5.82 -11.29
N TYR A 146 9.19 -5.55 -11.15
CA TYR A 146 10.22 -5.77 -12.17
C TYR A 146 11.37 -6.58 -11.61
N ASP A 147 11.85 -7.54 -12.39
CA ASP A 147 13.19 -8.10 -12.22
C ASP A 147 14.21 -7.19 -12.90
N LEU A 148 15.36 -7.04 -12.28
CA LEU A 148 16.44 -6.22 -12.81
C LEU A 148 17.44 -7.13 -13.55
N LEU A 149 17.60 -6.88 -14.84
CA LEU A 149 18.67 -7.47 -15.65
C LEU A 149 19.98 -6.79 -15.27
N GLN A 150 20.95 -7.58 -14.83
CA GLN A 150 22.21 -7.04 -14.36
C GLN A 150 23.38 -7.61 -15.15
N GLN A 151 24.32 -6.76 -15.51
CA GLN A 151 25.60 -7.10 -16.09
C GLN A 151 26.72 -6.81 -15.10
N GLN A 152 27.65 -7.74 -14.99
CA GLN A 152 28.87 -7.53 -14.23
C GLN A 152 29.90 -6.81 -15.10
N GLU A 153 30.45 -5.73 -14.60
CA GLU A 153 31.55 -5.04 -15.27
C GLU A 153 32.83 -5.85 -15.08
N GLU A 154 33.46 -6.26 -16.21
CA GLU A 154 34.57 -7.23 -16.20
C GLU A 154 35.78 -6.78 -15.35
N ASN A 155 35.96 -5.47 -15.13
CA ASN A 155 37.18 -4.95 -14.49
C ASN A 155 36.97 -4.47 -13.03
N MET A 156 35.76 -4.32 -12.52
CA MET A 156 35.51 -3.75 -11.19
C MET A 156 34.67 -4.63 -10.25
N GLY A 157 34.16 -5.76 -10.70
CA GLY A 157 33.26 -6.60 -9.90
C GLY A 157 31.94 -5.94 -9.51
N THR A 158 31.66 -4.76 -10.04
CA THR A 158 30.44 -4.00 -9.79
C THR A 158 29.31 -4.46 -10.71
N TRP A 159 28.08 -4.48 -10.19
CA TRP A 159 26.89 -4.86 -10.94
C TRP A 159 26.12 -3.62 -11.36
N HIS A 160 25.86 -3.49 -12.66
CA HIS A 160 25.02 -2.44 -13.22
C HIS A 160 23.72 -3.01 -13.76
N SER A 161 22.62 -2.29 -13.54
CA SER A 161 21.34 -2.64 -14.14
C SER A 161 21.38 -2.29 -15.64
N SER A 162 21.30 -3.29 -16.50
CA SER A 162 21.24 -3.13 -17.96
C SER A 162 19.80 -2.99 -18.47
N GLY A 163 18.82 -3.28 -17.64
CA GLY A 163 17.40 -3.20 -17.98
C GLY A 163 16.51 -3.74 -16.87
N LYS A 164 15.22 -3.65 -17.09
CA LYS A 164 14.20 -4.23 -16.21
C LYS A 164 13.12 -4.94 -17.00
N VAL A 165 12.63 -6.05 -16.46
CA VAL A 165 11.59 -6.88 -17.05
C VAL A 165 10.39 -6.91 -16.12
N LEU A 166 9.22 -6.55 -16.62
CA LEU A 166 7.96 -6.59 -15.86
C LEU A 166 7.62 -8.04 -15.52
N ARG A 167 7.47 -8.36 -14.25
CA ARG A 167 7.12 -9.69 -13.73
C ARG A 167 5.69 -9.80 -13.28
N SER A 168 5.20 -8.80 -12.60
CA SER A 168 3.83 -8.84 -12.15
C SER A 168 3.19 -7.45 -12.11
N THR A 169 1.88 -7.43 -12.30
CA THR A 169 1.04 -6.25 -12.13
C THR A 169 -0.06 -6.58 -11.13
N PHE A 170 -0.29 -5.67 -10.20
CA PHE A 170 -1.35 -5.76 -9.22
C PHE A 170 -2.20 -4.50 -9.24
N ARG A 171 -3.53 -4.66 -9.24
CA ARG A 171 -4.48 -3.55 -9.23
C ARG A 171 -5.62 -3.83 -8.28
N ILE A 172 -6.01 -2.83 -7.51
CA ILE A 172 -7.21 -2.83 -6.68
C ILE A 172 -8.05 -1.62 -7.06
N ASN A 173 -9.33 -1.85 -7.31
CA ASN A 173 -10.36 -0.82 -7.36
C ASN A 173 -11.37 -1.14 -6.27
N GLU A 174 -11.61 -0.21 -5.36
CA GLU A 174 -12.56 -0.41 -4.26
C GLU A 174 -13.50 0.78 -4.17
N TYR A 175 -14.78 0.49 -4.02
CA TYR A 175 -15.85 1.46 -3.88
C TYR A 175 -16.73 1.05 -2.72
N GLY A 176 -17.01 1.96 -1.82
CA GLY A 176 -17.89 1.70 -0.69
C GLY A 176 -18.87 2.84 -0.47
N LEU A 177 -20.08 2.47 -0.12
CA LEU A 177 -21.12 3.40 0.31
C LEU A 177 -21.82 2.81 1.53
N THR A 178 -21.89 3.59 2.61
CA THR A 178 -22.56 3.17 3.83
C THR A 178 -23.56 4.25 4.25
N TYR A 179 -24.71 3.82 4.71
CA TYR A 179 -25.71 4.69 5.32
C TYR A 179 -25.97 4.22 6.75
N GLY A 180 -25.99 5.17 7.68
CA GLY A 180 -26.33 4.96 9.08
C GLY A 180 -27.47 5.88 9.50
N TYR A 181 -28.40 5.31 10.25
CA TYR A 181 -29.45 6.06 10.95
C TYR A 181 -29.31 5.79 12.45
N TYR A 182 -29.24 6.86 13.22
CA TYR A 182 -29.07 6.82 14.67
C TYR A 182 -30.19 7.62 15.31
N ARG A 183 -30.84 7.05 16.33
CA ARG A 183 -31.87 7.73 17.09
C ARG A 183 -31.63 7.58 18.59
N LEU A 184 -31.76 8.69 19.30
CA LEU A 184 -31.70 8.74 20.75
C LEU A 184 -33.12 8.79 21.33
N TYR A 185 -33.45 7.86 22.21
CA TYR A 185 -34.67 7.88 23.00
C TYR A 185 -34.38 8.47 24.37
N ASN A 186 -34.89 9.70 24.64
CA ASN A 186 -34.61 10.42 25.88
C ASN A 186 -35.25 9.76 27.11
N GLU A 187 -36.44 9.18 26.94
CA GLU A 187 -37.19 8.60 28.08
C GLU A 187 -36.50 7.41 28.73
N TRP A 188 -35.66 6.68 27.96
CA TRP A 188 -35.04 5.45 28.42
C TRP A 188 -33.50 5.49 28.31
N ASN A 189 -32.95 6.65 27.98
CA ASN A 189 -31.51 6.83 27.72
C ASN A 189 -30.92 5.73 26.79
N SER A 190 -31.75 5.25 25.86
CA SER A 190 -31.40 4.20 24.94
C SER A 190 -31.10 4.74 23.56
N ARG A 191 -30.08 4.16 22.91
CA ARG A 191 -29.69 4.50 21.56
C ARG A 191 -30.08 3.35 20.62
N TYR A 192 -30.70 3.71 19.52
CA TYR A 192 -31.04 2.80 18.43
C TYR A 192 -30.26 3.20 17.17
N SER A 193 -29.72 2.21 16.45
CA SER A 193 -29.02 2.48 15.20
C SER A 193 -29.31 1.37 14.16
N ILE A 194 -29.44 1.79 12.91
CA ILE A 194 -29.46 0.92 11.73
C ILE A 194 -28.34 1.40 10.81
N VAL A 195 -27.45 0.48 10.44
CA VAL A 195 -26.38 0.76 9.51
C VAL A 195 -26.44 -0.25 8.38
N SER A 196 -26.43 0.20 7.14
CA SER A 196 -26.37 -0.63 5.95
C SER A 196 -25.32 -0.07 4.98
N GLY A 197 -24.67 -0.95 4.23
CA GLY A 197 -23.67 -0.52 3.28
C GLY A 197 -23.43 -1.54 2.19
N ILE A 198 -22.81 -1.08 1.11
CA ILE A 198 -22.37 -1.88 -0.02
C ILE A 198 -20.91 -1.56 -0.27
N ASP A 199 -20.07 -2.60 -0.28
CA ASP A 199 -18.67 -2.51 -0.67
C ASP A 199 -18.45 -3.37 -1.93
N PHE A 200 -17.86 -2.76 -2.94
CA PHE A 200 -17.40 -3.43 -4.14
C PHE A 200 -15.88 -3.35 -4.23
N LYS A 201 -15.23 -4.51 -4.32
CA LYS A 201 -13.78 -4.61 -4.47
C LYS A 201 -13.43 -5.49 -5.65
N GLN A 202 -12.71 -4.93 -6.61
CA GLN A 202 -12.12 -5.64 -7.72
C GLN A 202 -10.61 -5.72 -7.55
N THR A 203 -10.08 -6.93 -7.49
CA THR A 203 -8.64 -7.18 -7.46
C THR A 203 -8.23 -7.87 -8.75
N LYS A 204 -7.24 -7.34 -9.43
CA LYS A 204 -6.65 -7.96 -10.61
C LYS A 204 -5.16 -8.12 -10.38
N SER A 205 -4.68 -9.36 -10.43
CA SER A 205 -3.25 -9.67 -10.41
C SER A 205 -2.88 -10.44 -11.66
N GLN A 206 -1.75 -10.11 -12.23
CA GLN A 206 -1.20 -10.79 -13.39
C GLN A 206 0.27 -11.08 -13.15
N LEU A 207 0.66 -12.34 -13.26
CA LEU A 207 2.02 -12.80 -13.22
C LEU A 207 2.46 -13.12 -14.64
N LEU A 208 3.60 -12.57 -15.06
CA LEU A 208 4.18 -12.78 -16.38
C LEU A 208 5.33 -13.77 -16.26
N PHE A 209 5.14 -14.96 -16.85
CA PHE A 209 6.19 -15.97 -16.94
C PHE A 209 6.95 -15.77 -18.25
N TYR A 210 8.25 -15.59 -18.12
CA TYR A 210 9.15 -15.61 -19.27
C TYR A 210 9.79 -17.00 -19.37
N PRO A 211 10.04 -17.50 -20.61
CA PRO A 211 10.73 -18.76 -20.81
C PRO A 211 12.09 -18.78 -20.08
N ALA A 212 12.50 -19.97 -19.64
CA ALA A 212 13.74 -20.19 -18.86
C ALA A 212 15.04 -19.85 -19.62
N GLU A 213 14.97 -19.47 -20.87
CA GLU A 213 16.13 -19.12 -21.72
C GLU A 213 16.83 -17.81 -21.29
N TYR A 214 16.30 -17.12 -20.27
CA TYR A 214 16.87 -15.88 -19.73
C TYR A 214 17.43 -16.02 -18.31
N THR A 215 17.67 -17.26 -17.86
CA THR A 215 18.28 -17.50 -16.53
C THR A 215 19.77 -17.80 -16.64
#